data_04564c190bad57c85176e40dfc1abbdd
#
_entry.id   04564c190bad57c85176e40dfc1abbdd
#
_cell.length_a   1.000
_cell.length_b   1.000
_cell.length_c   1.000
_cell.angle_alpha   90.00
_cell.angle_beta   90.00
_cell.angle_gamma   90.00
#
_symmetry.space_group_name_H-M   'P 1'
#
loop_
_entity.id
_entity.type
_entity.pdbx_description
1 polymer ?
#
loop_
_entity_poly.entity_id
_entity_poly.type
_entity_poly.pdbx_seq_one_letter_code
_entity_poly.pdbx_strand_id
1 'polypeptide(L)'
;MKLPEHDKNTRKTNSSEVARDVFIFLLFTGLRRNEALELKWEDIDFKDNSFTIEDTKNHERHKMPLTWILLEILERRKNDNGNPYVFEGEKPNSHLSPPKKQIEKARELIGFHFTNHDLRRTFTTTANRLNFNKYVLDRLINHKNSEDSRDVTKRYVILDVEDLREPMNQITDSIWSQIQ
;
A
#
# COMPACT_ATOMS: atom_id res chain seq x y z
N MET A 1 3.97 18.70 7.67
CA MET A 1 2.50 18.88 7.81
C MET A 1 1.97 17.52 8.24
N LYS A 2 1.34 17.41 9.41
CA LYS A 2 0.75 16.16 9.89
C LYS A 2 -0.55 15.90 9.13
N LEU A 3 -0.84 14.63 8.84
CA LEU A 3 -2.19 14.24 8.43
C LEU A 3 -3.17 14.69 9.52
N PRO A 4 -4.42 15.07 9.18
CA PRO A 4 -5.39 15.56 10.17
C PRO A 4 -5.57 14.54 11.30
N GLU A 5 -5.49 15.03 12.56
CA GLU A 5 -5.63 14.20 13.76
C GLU A 5 -7.02 13.55 13.82
N HIS A 6 -7.03 12.30 14.23
CA HIS A 6 -8.25 11.51 14.41
C HIS A 6 -8.74 11.67 15.86
N ASP A 7 -10.03 11.98 16.02
CA ASP A 7 -10.71 11.92 17.32
C ASP A 7 -10.86 10.47 17.79
N LYS A 8 -10.14 10.11 18.86
CA LYS A 8 -10.10 8.75 19.43
C LYS A 8 -11.41 8.33 20.13
N ASN A 9 -12.43 9.17 20.17
CA ASN A 9 -13.56 9.00 21.09
C ASN A 9 -14.88 8.52 20.47
N THR A 10 -14.98 8.26 19.18
CA THR A 10 -16.20 7.75 18.52
C THR A 10 -15.90 6.50 17.67
N ARG A 11 -15.94 5.35 18.30
CA ARG A 11 -15.62 4.03 17.72
C ARG A 11 -16.77 3.39 16.94
N LYS A 12 -17.41 4.12 16.04
CA LYS A 12 -18.05 3.51 14.88
C LYS A 12 -17.06 3.62 13.75
N THR A 13 -16.58 2.47 13.27
CA THR A 13 -15.68 2.42 12.10
C THR A 13 -16.30 3.22 10.97
N ASN A 14 -15.76 4.41 10.73
CA ASN A 14 -16.23 5.25 9.64
C ASN A 14 -15.65 4.68 8.33
N SER A 15 -16.46 3.95 7.58
CA SER A 15 -16.06 3.30 6.33
C SER A 15 -15.42 4.28 5.33
N SER A 16 -15.75 5.57 5.41
CA SER A 16 -15.14 6.62 4.57
C SER A 16 -13.70 6.93 4.98
N GLU A 17 -13.38 6.91 6.29
CA GLU A 17 -12.01 7.12 6.78
C GLU A 17 -11.13 5.91 6.48
N VAL A 18 -11.68 4.69 6.66
CA VAL A 18 -10.96 3.47 6.29
C VAL A 18 -10.67 3.47 4.79
N ALA A 19 -11.64 3.84 3.95
CA ALA A 19 -11.45 3.92 2.51
C ALA A 19 -10.40 4.97 2.11
N ARG A 20 -10.38 6.15 2.77
CA ARG A 20 -9.33 7.16 2.56
C ARG A 20 -7.95 6.58 2.85
N ASP A 21 -7.80 5.90 3.98
CA ASP A 21 -6.53 5.31 4.39
C ASP A 21 -6.09 4.19 3.44
N VAL A 22 -7.05 3.39 2.91
CA VAL A 22 -6.78 2.42 1.83
C VAL A 22 -6.25 3.11 0.58
N PHE A 23 -6.85 4.22 0.14
CA PHE A 23 -6.40 4.92 -1.06
C PHE A 23 -4.99 5.50 -0.88
N ILE A 24 -4.70 6.09 0.26
CA ILE A 24 -3.35 6.57 0.58
C ILE A 24 -2.38 5.39 0.63
N PHE A 25 -2.72 4.30 1.30
CA PHE A 25 -1.88 3.11 1.37
C PHE A 25 -1.58 2.54 -0.02
N LEU A 26 -2.58 2.45 -0.91
CA LEU A 26 -2.41 2.01 -2.30
C LEU A 26 -1.50 2.94 -3.11
N LEU A 27 -1.64 4.26 -2.92
CA LEU A 27 -0.81 5.26 -3.60
C LEU A 27 0.67 5.12 -3.22
N PHE A 28 0.96 4.88 -1.94
CA PHE A 28 2.32 4.83 -1.41
C PHE A 28 2.96 3.43 -1.37
N THR A 29 2.22 2.39 -1.75
CA THR A 29 2.75 1.02 -1.85
C THR A 29 2.72 0.47 -3.27
N GLY A 30 1.86 0.99 -4.11
CA GLY A 30 1.61 0.43 -5.44
C GLY A 30 0.98 -0.97 -5.41
N LEU A 31 0.45 -1.44 -4.29
CA LEU A 31 -0.21 -2.74 -4.18
C LEU A 31 -1.48 -2.83 -5.05
N ARG A 32 -1.89 -4.06 -5.35
CA ARG A 32 -3.22 -4.31 -5.89
C ARG A 32 -4.26 -4.08 -4.80
N ARG A 33 -5.45 -3.60 -5.19
CA ARG A 33 -6.53 -3.26 -4.24
C ARG A 33 -6.82 -4.38 -3.24
N ASN A 34 -6.97 -5.60 -3.69
CA ASN A 34 -7.32 -6.71 -2.81
C ASN A 34 -6.16 -7.08 -1.86
N GLU A 35 -4.91 -6.99 -2.33
CA GLU A 35 -3.73 -7.18 -1.48
C GLU A 35 -3.73 -6.21 -0.29
N ALA A 36 -4.09 -4.94 -0.53
CA ALA A 36 -4.21 -3.97 0.57
C ALA A 36 -5.44 -4.24 1.46
N LEU A 37 -6.60 -4.53 0.88
CA LEU A 37 -7.83 -4.76 1.65
C LEU A 37 -7.74 -5.98 2.58
N GLU A 38 -7.04 -7.02 2.16
CA GLU A 38 -6.88 -8.30 2.86
C GLU A 38 -5.69 -8.32 3.82
N LEU A 39 -4.93 -7.20 3.92
CA LEU A 39 -3.78 -7.07 4.82
C LEU A 39 -4.22 -7.22 6.27
N LYS A 40 -3.54 -8.09 7.03
CA LYS A 40 -3.82 -8.36 8.42
C LYS A 40 -2.76 -7.78 9.35
N TRP A 41 -3.12 -7.61 10.61
CA TRP A 41 -2.18 -7.15 11.64
C TRP A 41 -1.03 -8.13 11.89
N GLU A 42 -1.26 -9.43 11.72
CA GLU A 42 -0.23 -10.47 11.83
C GLU A 42 0.85 -10.38 10.74
N ASP A 43 0.53 -9.72 9.60
CA ASP A 43 1.45 -9.51 8.49
C ASP A 43 2.36 -8.28 8.68
N ILE A 44 2.14 -7.49 9.74
CA ILE A 44 2.89 -6.28 10.04
C ILE A 44 3.98 -6.57 11.07
N ASP A 45 5.22 -6.32 10.70
CA ASP A 45 6.36 -6.36 11.61
C ASP A 45 6.81 -4.93 11.97
N PHE A 46 6.33 -4.43 13.12
CA PHE A 46 6.70 -3.09 13.61
C PHE A 46 8.14 -3.00 14.10
N LYS A 47 8.81 -4.13 14.40
CA LYS A 47 10.23 -4.13 14.83
C LYS A 47 11.14 -3.95 13.63
N ASP A 48 10.78 -4.62 12.54
CA ASP A 48 11.51 -4.55 11.27
C ASP A 48 11.00 -3.41 10.37
N ASN A 49 9.94 -2.69 10.77
CA ASN A 49 9.26 -1.71 9.92
C ASN A 49 9.00 -2.27 8.51
N SER A 50 8.32 -3.40 8.46
CA SER A 50 7.97 -4.09 7.21
C SER A 50 6.59 -4.72 7.28
N PHE A 51 6.06 -5.10 6.14
CA PHE A 51 4.85 -5.92 6.05
C PHE A 51 4.98 -6.95 4.94
N THR A 52 4.18 -8.01 5.01
CA THR A 52 4.22 -9.12 4.06
C THR A 52 2.83 -9.35 3.47
N ILE A 53 2.74 -9.47 2.15
CA ILE A 53 1.55 -9.97 1.47
C ILE A 53 1.78 -11.46 1.21
N GLU A 54 1.02 -12.31 1.90
CA GLU A 54 1.20 -13.77 1.83
C GLU A 54 0.63 -14.37 0.55
N ASP A 55 -0.56 -13.96 0.14
CA ASP A 55 -1.22 -14.44 -1.08
C ASP A 55 -1.26 -13.37 -2.16
N THR A 56 -0.20 -13.30 -2.93
CA THR A 56 -0.16 -12.43 -4.11
C THR A 56 -0.69 -13.17 -5.34
N LYS A 57 -1.12 -12.42 -6.36
CA LYS A 57 -1.51 -12.99 -7.66
C LYS A 57 -0.44 -13.94 -8.25
N ASN A 58 0.81 -13.80 -7.80
CA ASN A 58 1.95 -14.59 -8.30
C ASN A 58 2.26 -15.80 -7.39
N HIS A 59 1.47 -16.04 -6.33
CA HIS A 59 1.68 -17.08 -5.33
C HIS A 59 3.06 -17.04 -4.67
N GLU A 60 3.62 -15.82 -4.52
CA GLU A 60 4.88 -15.58 -3.81
C GLU A 60 4.66 -14.57 -2.70
N ARG A 61 5.34 -14.78 -1.58
CA ARG A 61 5.38 -13.81 -0.50
C ARG A 61 6.03 -12.52 -0.97
N HIS A 62 5.39 -11.41 -0.67
CA HIS A 62 5.87 -10.10 -1.05
C HIS A 62 6.08 -9.25 0.19
N LYS A 63 7.33 -9.19 0.67
CA LYS A 63 7.73 -8.37 1.82
C LYS A 63 8.15 -6.98 1.34
N MET A 64 7.60 -5.94 1.99
CA MET A 64 7.85 -4.53 1.69
C MET A 64 8.18 -3.73 2.95
N PRO A 65 9.03 -2.68 2.85
CA PRO A 65 9.30 -1.81 3.98
C PRO A 65 8.11 -0.85 4.23
N LEU A 66 7.93 -0.48 5.49
CA LEU A 66 7.01 0.57 5.91
C LEU A 66 7.75 1.92 5.92
N THR A 67 7.23 2.86 5.15
CA THR A 67 7.67 4.26 5.19
C THR A 67 6.91 5.03 6.27
N TRP A 68 7.34 6.25 6.60
CA TRP A 68 6.74 7.05 7.66
C TRP A 68 5.22 7.26 7.47
N ILE A 69 4.75 7.49 6.25
CA ILE A 69 3.32 7.69 5.98
C ILE A 69 2.50 6.40 6.17
N LEU A 70 3.07 5.25 5.84
CA LEU A 70 2.43 3.95 6.06
C LEU A 70 2.33 3.65 7.56
N LEU A 71 3.38 3.95 8.33
CA LEU A 71 3.37 3.83 9.79
C LEU A 71 2.30 4.73 10.42
N GLU A 72 2.14 5.98 9.97
CA GLU A 72 1.07 6.87 10.43
C GLU A 72 -0.33 6.30 10.16
N ILE A 73 -0.54 5.70 8.98
CA ILE A 73 -1.81 5.03 8.66
C ILE A 73 -2.05 3.85 9.60
N LEU A 74 -1.06 2.97 9.76
CA LEU A 74 -1.18 1.80 10.62
C LEU A 74 -1.46 2.20 12.07
N GLU A 75 -0.76 3.20 12.61
CA GLU A 75 -1.00 3.68 13.98
C GLU A 75 -2.41 4.26 14.15
N ARG A 76 -2.91 4.99 13.16
CA ARG A 76 -4.28 5.50 13.15
C ARG A 76 -5.34 4.40 13.04
N ARG A 77 -5.04 3.29 12.34
CA ARG A 77 -5.95 2.14 12.19
C ARG A 77 -5.92 1.19 13.38
N LYS A 78 -4.86 1.24 14.18
CA LYS A 78 -4.72 0.37 15.35
C LYS A 78 -5.86 0.59 16.34
N ASN A 79 -6.53 -0.50 16.67
CA ASN A 79 -7.62 -0.52 17.65
C ASN A 79 -7.61 -1.85 18.43
N ASP A 80 -8.39 -1.89 19.51
CA ASP A 80 -8.44 -3.04 20.42
C ASP A 80 -9.72 -3.89 20.19
N ASN A 81 -10.36 -3.78 19.03
CA ASN A 81 -11.63 -4.48 18.75
C ASN A 81 -11.47 -5.93 18.30
N GLY A 82 -10.23 -6.40 18.16
CA GLY A 82 -9.91 -7.78 17.79
C GLY A 82 -10.12 -8.11 16.30
N ASN A 83 -10.42 -7.14 15.44
CA ASN A 83 -10.51 -7.39 14.01
C ASN A 83 -9.12 -7.73 13.45
N PRO A 84 -8.95 -8.86 12.74
CA PRO A 84 -7.65 -9.26 12.21
C PRO A 84 -7.13 -8.36 11.07
N TYR A 85 -8.01 -7.64 10.38
CA TYR A 85 -7.65 -6.83 9.21
C TYR A 85 -7.26 -5.40 9.58
N VAL A 86 -6.23 -4.88 8.93
CA VAL A 86 -5.80 -3.48 9.05
C VAL A 86 -6.91 -2.51 8.59
N PHE A 87 -7.51 -2.83 7.46
CA PHE A 87 -8.61 -2.06 6.87
C PHE A 87 -9.93 -2.77 7.14
N GLU A 88 -10.42 -2.62 8.35
CA GLU A 88 -11.62 -3.31 8.84
C GLU A 88 -12.89 -2.92 8.09
N GLY A 89 -13.77 -3.89 7.91
CA GLY A 89 -15.12 -3.73 7.36
C GLY A 89 -16.18 -3.48 8.44
N GLU A 90 -17.41 -3.36 8.00
CA GLU A 90 -18.56 -3.13 8.90
C GLU A 90 -18.95 -4.39 9.70
N LYS A 91 -18.63 -5.57 9.18
CA LYS A 91 -18.93 -6.84 9.84
C LYS A 91 -17.76 -7.28 10.72
N PRO A 92 -18.01 -7.94 11.86
CA PRO A 92 -16.95 -8.53 12.67
C PRO A 92 -16.03 -9.44 11.83
N ASN A 93 -14.74 -9.39 12.09
CA ASN A 93 -13.72 -10.20 11.42
C ASN A 93 -13.73 -10.11 9.87
N SER A 94 -14.12 -8.95 9.34
CA SER A 94 -14.10 -8.70 7.90
C SER A 94 -13.24 -7.50 7.55
N HIS A 95 -12.67 -7.52 6.36
CA HIS A 95 -12.02 -6.37 5.76
C HIS A 95 -13.04 -5.44 5.08
N LEU A 96 -12.63 -4.22 4.79
CA LEU A 96 -13.43 -3.25 4.04
C LEU A 96 -13.83 -3.83 2.67
N SER A 97 -15.11 -3.79 2.37
CA SER A 97 -15.60 -4.10 1.02
C SER A 97 -15.06 -3.08 0.02
N PRO A 98 -14.88 -3.46 -1.28
CA PRO A 98 -14.37 -2.52 -2.28
C PRO A 98 -15.11 -1.18 -2.25
N PRO A 99 -14.41 -0.06 -1.97
CA PRO A 99 -15.02 1.23 -1.62
C PRO A 99 -15.51 2.00 -2.87
N LYS A 100 -16.47 1.42 -3.62
CA LYS A 100 -17.00 2.00 -4.87
C LYS A 100 -17.63 3.36 -4.65
N LYS A 101 -18.50 3.50 -3.63
CA LYS A 101 -19.19 4.77 -3.32
C LYS A 101 -18.20 5.87 -2.91
N GLN A 102 -17.15 5.51 -2.17
CA GLN A 102 -16.12 6.46 -1.73
C GLN A 102 -15.26 6.94 -2.91
N ILE A 103 -14.96 6.06 -3.88
CA ILE A 103 -14.29 6.46 -5.13
C ILE A 103 -15.18 7.41 -5.93
N GLU A 104 -16.46 7.11 -6.09
CA GLU A 104 -17.40 7.97 -6.83
C GLU A 104 -17.49 9.36 -6.18
N LYS A 105 -17.67 9.40 -4.86
CA LYS A 105 -17.67 10.67 -4.12
C LYS A 105 -16.36 11.45 -4.27
N ALA A 106 -15.21 10.77 -4.23
CA ALA A 106 -13.92 11.41 -4.45
C ALA A 106 -13.81 11.99 -5.88
N ARG A 107 -14.26 11.24 -6.91
CA ARG A 107 -14.29 11.71 -8.30
C ARG A 107 -15.15 12.97 -8.48
N GLU A 108 -16.32 12.99 -7.84
CA GLU A 108 -17.20 14.16 -7.85
C GLU A 108 -16.52 15.39 -7.24
N LEU A 109 -15.81 15.20 -6.10
CA LEU A 109 -15.13 16.29 -5.40
C LEU A 109 -13.94 16.87 -6.19
N ILE A 110 -13.17 16.01 -6.86
CA ILE A 110 -11.96 16.43 -7.60
C ILE A 110 -12.22 16.76 -9.07
N GLY A 111 -13.40 16.42 -9.60
CA GLY A 111 -13.80 16.73 -10.97
C GLY A 111 -13.14 15.89 -12.07
N PHE A 112 -12.44 14.79 -11.74
CA PHE A 112 -11.89 13.88 -12.74
C PHE A 112 -12.02 12.39 -12.35
N HIS A 113 -12.03 11.53 -13.36
CA HIS A 113 -12.16 10.09 -13.17
C HIS A 113 -10.79 9.46 -12.85
N PHE A 114 -10.74 8.69 -11.77
CA PHE A 114 -9.59 7.83 -11.42
C PHE A 114 -10.05 6.47 -10.90
N THR A 115 -9.15 5.52 -10.89
CA THR A 115 -9.38 4.15 -10.38
C THR A 115 -8.29 3.77 -9.37
N ASN A 116 -8.50 2.69 -8.62
CA ASN A 116 -7.42 2.14 -7.77
C ASN A 116 -6.17 1.75 -8.57
N HIS A 117 -6.34 1.39 -9.84
CA HIS A 117 -5.23 1.07 -10.73
C HIS A 117 -4.39 2.31 -11.07
N ASP A 118 -5.01 3.48 -11.15
CA ASP A 118 -4.29 4.73 -11.40
C ASP A 118 -3.42 5.14 -10.21
N LEU A 119 -3.81 4.81 -8.97
CA LEU A 119 -2.95 4.98 -7.79
C LEU A 119 -1.67 4.16 -7.93
N ARG A 120 -1.80 2.89 -8.32
CA ARG A 120 -0.65 2.01 -8.59
C ARG A 120 0.19 2.51 -9.77
N ARG A 121 -0.44 3.03 -10.83
CA ARG A 121 0.27 3.64 -11.96
C ARG A 121 1.07 4.87 -11.53
N THR A 122 0.53 5.70 -10.64
CA THR A 122 1.25 6.84 -10.08
C THR A 122 2.50 6.38 -9.34
N PHE A 123 2.39 5.41 -8.43
CA PHE A 123 3.53 4.81 -7.75
C PHE A 123 4.58 4.29 -8.74
N THR A 124 4.15 3.46 -9.70
CA THR A 124 5.05 2.86 -10.70
C THR A 124 5.72 3.92 -11.57
N THR A 125 4.98 4.95 -12.00
CA THR A 125 5.52 6.04 -12.82
C THR A 125 6.55 6.86 -12.04
N THR A 126 6.27 7.15 -10.76
CA THR A 126 7.23 7.85 -9.89
C THR A 126 8.49 7.01 -9.69
N ALA A 127 8.34 5.73 -9.41
CA ALA A 127 9.47 4.81 -9.26
C ALA A 127 10.33 4.74 -10.53
N ASN A 128 9.70 4.69 -11.72
CA ASN A 128 10.42 4.72 -12.99
C ASN A 128 11.17 6.04 -13.23
N ARG A 129 10.61 7.18 -12.84
CA ARG A 129 11.27 8.50 -12.97
C ARG A 129 12.51 8.63 -12.08
N LEU A 130 12.57 7.90 -10.98
CA LEU A 130 13.71 7.86 -10.07
C LEU A 130 14.86 6.96 -10.57
N ASN A 131 14.67 6.32 -11.72
CA ASN A 131 15.70 5.50 -12.40
C ASN A 131 16.29 4.37 -11.55
N PHE A 132 15.47 3.75 -10.71
CA PHE A 132 15.91 2.55 -10.00
C PHE A 132 16.22 1.41 -10.97
N ASN A 133 17.09 0.51 -10.54
CA ASN A 133 17.35 -0.73 -11.26
C ASN A 133 16.02 -1.49 -11.50
N LYS A 134 15.89 -2.08 -12.70
CA LYS A 134 14.71 -2.87 -13.10
C LYS A 134 14.32 -3.93 -12.05
N TYR A 135 15.29 -4.59 -11.44
CA TYR A 135 15.01 -5.64 -10.43
C TYR A 135 14.37 -5.05 -9.16
N VAL A 136 14.78 -3.86 -8.73
CA VAL A 136 14.16 -3.12 -7.63
C VAL A 136 12.71 -2.76 -7.98
N LEU A 137 12.47 -2.24 -9.19
CA LEU A 137 11.12 -1.89 -9.66
C LEU A 137 10.20 -3.12 -9.70
N ASP A 138 10.66 -4.20 -10.34
CA ASP A 138 9.90 -5.45 -10.44
C ASP A 138 9.58 -6.03 -9.05
N ARG A 139 10.54 -5.92 -8.12
CA ARG A 139 10.34 -6.38 -6.74
C ARG A 139 9.34 -5.50 -6.00
N LEU A 140 9.42 -4.17 -6.11
CA LEU A 140 8.50 -3.23 -5.46
C LEU A 140 7.04 -3.43 -5.92
N ILE A 141 6.83 -3.59 -7.23
CA ILE A 141 5.48 -3.73 -7.77
C ILE A 141 4.99 -5.18 -7.85
N ASN A 142 5.76 -6.14 -7.37
CA ASN A 142 5.47 -7.57 -7.47
C ASN A 142 5.04 -7.98 -8.89
N HIS A 143 5.86 -7.61 -9.87
CA HIS A 143 5.60 -7.86 -11.27
C HIS A 143 6.49 -9.01 -11.79
N LYS A 144 5.85 -10.09 -12.25
CA LYS A 144 6.53 -11.14 -13.02
C LYS A 144 6.29 -10.88 -14.50
N ASN A 145 7.34 -10.54 -15.24
CA ASN A 145 7.28 -10.55 -16.68
C ASN A 145 7.42 -11.99 -17.18
N SER A 146 6.52 -12.42 -18.05
CA SER A 146 6.58 -13.75 -18.69
C SER A 146 7.84 -13.94 -19.56
N GLU A 147 8.49 -12.84 -19.97
CA GLU A 147 9.76 -12.85 -20.72
C GLU A 147 10.99 -13.09 -19.82
N ASP A 148 10.85 -12.90 -18.51
CA ASP A 148 11.95 -13.03 -17.52
C ASP A 148 12.38 -14.47 -17.25
N SER A 149 11.67 -15.47 -17.76
CA SER A 149 12.09 -16.88 -17.63
C SER A 149 13.43 -17.16 -18.34
N ARG A 150 13.87 -16.28 -19.24
CA ARG A 150 15.14 -16.36 -19.98
C ARG A 150 16.25 -15.49 -19.38
N ASP A 151 15.94 -14.61 -18.43
CA ASP A 151 16.95 -13.76 -17.81
C ASP A 151 17.68 -14.54 -16.70
N VAL A 152 18.84 -15.07 -17.06
CA VAL A 152 19.72 -15.84 -16.16
C VAL A 152 20.15 -14.97 -14.98
N THR A 153 20.31 -13.66 -15.17
CA THR A 153 20.78 -12.71 -14.17
C THR A 153 19.76 -12.56 -13.01
N LYS A 154 18.47 -12.68 -13.30
CA LYS A 154 17.41 -12.62 -12.29
C LYS A 154 17.52 -13.71 -11.23
N ARG A 155 18.12 -14.85 -11.57
CA ARG A 155 18.35 -15.97 -10.62
C ARG A 155 19.44 -15.66 -9.59
N TYR A 156 20.28 -14.66 -9.85
CA TYR A 156 21.40 -14.28 -8.98
C TYR A 156 21.13 -13.00 -8.17
N VAL A 157 20.12 -12.19 -8.53
CA VAL A 157 19.77 -10.97 -7.81
C VAL A 157 18.66 -11.31 -6.80
N ILE A 158 19.06 -11.61 -5.58
CA ILE A 158 18.14 -11.79 -4.45
C ILE A 158 18.07 -10.43 -3.74
N LEU A 159 16.95 -9.72 -3.94
CA LEU A 159 16.67 -8.47 -3.20
C LEU A 159 15.86 -8.82 -1.96
N ASP A 160 16.35 -8.38 -0.81
CA ASP A 160 15.62 -8.45 0.45
C ASP A 160 14.88 -7.12 0.75
N VAL A 161 14.26 -7.03 1.92
CA VAL A 161 13.50 -5.84 2.32
C VAL A 161 14.41 -4.63 2.55
N GLU A 162 15.66 -4.85 2.94
CA GLU A 162 16.65 -3.77 3.19
C GLU A 162 16.97 -3.03 1.89
N ASP A 163 17.15 -3.77 0.79
CA ASP A 163 17.42 -3.19 -0.54
C ASP A 163 16.26 -2.30 -1.03
N LEU A 164 15.06 -2.49 -0.49
CA LEU A 164 13.87 -1.75 -0.88
C LEU A 164 13.59 -0.52 0.00
N ARG A 165 14.25 -0.35 1.16
CA ARG A 165 13.96 0.75 2.09
C ARG A 165 14.23 2.12 1.48
N GLU A 166 15.43 2.31 0.98
CA GLU A 166 15.82 3.58 0.36
C GLU A 166 14.96 3.90 -0.89
N PRO A 167 14.77 2.98 -1.84
CA PRO A 167 13.82 3.18 -2.94
C PRO A 167 12.41 3.56 -2.49
N MET A 168 11.86 2.89 -1.48
CA MET A 168 10.51 3.20 -0.97
C MET A 168 10.43 4.59 -0.34
N ASN A 169 11.46 5.00 0.42
CA ASN A 169 11.52 6.34 0.99
C ASN A 169 11.57 7.40 -0.11
N GLN A 170 12.43 7.25 -1.11
CA GLN A 170 12.54 8.20 -2.22
C GLN A 170 11.24 8.31 -3.03
N ILE A 171 10.55 7.19 -3.28
CA ILE A 171 9.24 7.20 -3.94
C ILE A 171 8.21 7.94 -3.07
N THR A 172 8.20 7.64 -1.76
CA THR A 172 7.30 8.29 -0.80
C THR A 172 7.51 9.80 -0.78
N ASP A 173 8.74 10.26 -0.65
CA ASP A 173 9.08 11.68 -0.61
C ASP A 173 8.75 12.38 -1.94
N SER A 174 9.00 11.71 -3.06
CA SER A 174 8.67 12.24 -4.39
C SER A 174 7.16 12.38 -4.60
N ILE A 175 6.35 11.42 -4.17
CA ILE A 175 4.88 11.52 -4.23
C ILE A 175 4.40 12.60 -3.26
N TRP A 176 4.93 12.61 -2.03
CA TRP A 176 4.53 13.55 -0.99
C TRP A 176 4.80 15.00 -1.39
N SER A 177 5.94 15.28 -2.00
CA SER A 177 6.29 16.63 -2.45
C SER A 177 5.36 17.19 -3.54
N GLN A 178 4.60 16.35 -4.24
CA GLN A 178 3.66 16.76 -5.28
C GLN A 178 2.26 17.10 -4.74
N ILE A 179 1.97 16.77 -3.48
CA ILE A 179 0.65 16.97 -2.85
C ILE A 179 0.67 18.02 -1.72
N GLN A 180 1.80 18.68 -1.52
CA GLN A 180 1.96 19.87 -0.68
C GLN A 180 1.75 21.15 -1.48
#